data_72c50032d0c65db701c1d29bd93d7173
#
_entry.id   72c50032d0c65db701c1d29bd93d7173
#
_cell.length_a   1.000
_cell.length_b   1.000
_cell.length_c   1.000
_cell.angle_alpha   90.00
_cell.angle_beta   90.00
_cell.angle_gamma   90.00
#
_symmetry.space_group_name_H-M   'P 1'
#
loop_
_entity.id
_entity.type
_entity.pdbx_description
1 polymer ?
#
loop_
_entity_poly.entity_id
_entity_poly.type
_entity_poly.pdbx_seq_one_letter_code
_entity_poly.pdbx_strand_id
1 'polypeptide(L)'
;VERWQSHQLRCPKDLDELLRGFRPLFAYHDHLLEGREIPLATVEEFFKTGAVSQFSGDPKDLMLLQGQRNCYEYLRERVLARDDLETSLVLEVHRILTSGTYTEPFYLVNGERPGDYVTAVNAVGAAARDVGRELDHLVEEVSGYCGSELLQVAAYFHCRFENIHPFAAGNGATGRMLMNYFL
;
A
#
# COMPACT_ATOMS: atom_id res chain seq x y z
N VAL A 1 1.30 -19.76 7.31
CA VAL A 1 1.89 -20.23 6.05
C VAL A 1 1.19 -21.50 5.57
N GLU A 2 1.18 -22.62 6.33
CA GLU A 2 0.54 -23.89 5.91
C GLU A 2 -0.94 -23.73 5.52
N ARG A 3 -1.69 -22.89 6.24
CA ARG A 3 -3.10 -22.63 5.94
C ARG A 3 -3.30 -21.90 4.60
N TRP A 4 -2.40 -20.99 4.26
CA TRP A 4 -2.42 -20.31 2.95
C TRP A 4 -2.06 -21.25 1.81
N GLN A 5 -1.05 -22.09 2.00
CA GLN A 5 -0.63 -23.07 1.00
C GLN A 5 -1.70 -24.14 0.72
N SER A 6 -2.63 -24.37 1.66
CA SER A 6 -3.76 -25.28 1.46
C SER A 6 -4.83 -24.70 0.51
N HIS A 7 -4.88 -23.38 0.32
CA HIS A 7 -5.78 -22.76 -0.63
C HIS A 7 -5.18 -22.83 -2.04
N GLN A 8 -5.80 -23.62 -2.90
CA GLN A 8 -5.40 -23.73 -4.30
C GLN A 8 -5.91 -22.51 -5.07
N LEU A 9 -5.22 -21.38 -4.95
CA LEU A 9 -5.54 -20.16 -5.69
C LEU A 9 -5.18 -20.36 -7.17
N ARG A 10 -6.18 -20.44 -8.01
CA ARG A 10 -6.04 -20.71 -9.45
C ARG A 10 -6.40 -19.51 -10.32
N CYS A 11 -7.18 -18.60 -9.77
CA CYS A 11 -7.65 -17.44 -10.50
C CYS A 11 -7.92 -16.25 -9.54
N PRO A 12 -8.06 -15.02 -10.07
CA PRO A 12 -8.35 -13.84 -9.27
C PRO A 12 -9.57 -13.98 -8.36
N LYS A 13 -10.59 -14.71 -8.78
CA LYS A 13 -11.81 -14.91 -7.98
C LYS A 13 -11.57 -15.71 -6.71
N ASP A 14 -10.66 -16.68 -6.72
CA ASP A 14 -10.33 -17.48 -5.54
C ASP A 14 -9.72 -16.58 -4.46
N LEU A 15 -8.81 -15.69 -4.84
CA LEU A 15 -8.21 -14.72 -3.94
C LEU A 15 -9.22 -13.66 -3.47
N ASP A 16 -10.07 -13.16 -4.36
CA ASP A 16 -11.15 -12.22 -4.02
C ASP A 16 -12.11 -12.81 -2.99
N GLU A 17 -12.46 -14.08 -3.13
CA GLU A 17 -13.36 -14.75 -2.22
C GLU A 17 -12.72 -14.96 -0.85
N LEU A 18 -11.46 -15.38 -0.83
CA LEU A 18 -10.67 -15.58 0.37
C LEU A 18 -10.49 -14.28 1.16
N LEU A 19 -10.21 -13.18 0.48
CA LEU A 19 -9.94 -11.87 1.09
C LEU A 19 -11.17 -10.95 1.16
N ARG A 20 -12.36 -11.43 0.82
CA ARG A 20 -13.59 -10.62 0.75
C ARG A 20 -13.86 -9.81 2.01
N GLY A 21 -13.74 -10.44 3.18
CA GLY A 21 -13.92 -9.77 4.47
C GLY A 21 -12.69 -8.99 4.94
N PHE A 22 -11.50 -9.39 4.50
CA PHE A 22 -10.26 -8.75 4.91
C PHE A 22 -10.10 -7.36 4.29
N ARG A 23 -10.37 -7.20 3.00
CA ARG A 23 -10.16 -5.93 2.26
C ARG A 23 -10.81 -4.69 2.92
N PRO A 24 -12.12 -4.68 3.20
CA PRO A 24 -12.73 -3.52 3.85
C PRO A 24 -12.25 -3.31 5.28
N LEU A 25 -11.98 -4.38 6.03
CA LEU A 25 -11.42 -4.27 7.38
C LEU A 25 -10.01 -3.69 7.37
N PHE A 26 -9.16 -4.15 6.45
CA PHE A 26 -7.82 -3.58 6.28
C PHE A 26 -7.90 -2.09 5.95
N ALA A 27 -8.72 -1.70 4.97
CA ALA A 27 -8.92 -0.31 4.59
C ALA A 27 -9.42 0.56 5.76
N TYR A 28 -10.37 0.05 6.53
CA TYR A 28 -10.89 0.72 7.72
C TYR A 28 -9.79 0.98 8.75
N HIS A 29 -9.03 -0.05 9.13
CA HIS A 29 -7.97 0.08 10.12
C HIS A 29 -6.80 0.92 9.62
N ASP A 30 -6.45 0.83 8.34
CA ASP A 30 -5.43 1.65 7.72
C ASP A 30 -5.77 3.15 7.80
N HIS A 31 -7.03 3.51 7.53
CA HIS A 31 -7.51 4.88 7.71
C HIS A 31 -7.44 5.34 9.17
N LEU A 32 -7.82 4.48 10.13
CA LEU A 32 -7.69 4.81 11.55
C LEU A 32 -6.25 5.07 11.98
N LEU A 33 -5.29 4.29 11.47
CA LEU A 33 -3.86 4.49 11.74
C LEU A 33 -3.34 5.82 11.19
N GLU A 34 -3.95 6.33 10.11
CA GLU A 34 -3.66 7.65 9.54
C GLU A 34 -4.47 8.79 10.21
N GLY A 35 -5.15 8.50 11.33
CA GLY A 35 -5.95 9.48 12.06
C GLY A 35 -7.24 9.90 11.35
N ARG A 36 -7.78 9.04 10.45
CA ARG A 36 -8.99 9.28 9.67
C ARG A 36 -10.12 8.39 10.18
N GLU A 37 -11.25 8.99 10.49
CA GLU A 37 -12.43 8.29 11.00
C GLU A 37 -13.49 8.17 9.90
N ILE A 38 -13.58 7.00 9.29
CA ILE A 38 -14.65 6.64 8.36
C ILE A 38 -15.44 5.49 9.00
N PRO A 39 -16.80 5.54 9.06
CA PRO A 39 -17.57 4.42 9.57
C PRO A 39 -17.29 3.12 8.78
N LEU A 40 -17.10 2.00 9.47
CA LEU A 40 -16.85 0.71 8.81
C LEU A 40 -17.94 0.36 7.78
N ALA A 41 -19.21 0.64 8.09
CA ALA A 41 -20.31 0.42 7.15
C ALA A 41 -20.15 1.19 5.83
N THR A 42 -19.59 2.41 5.89
CA THR A 42 -19.28 3.21 4.69
C THR A 42 -18.16 2.57 3.87
N VAL A 43 -17.12 2.07 4.54
CA VAL A 43 -16.03 1.35 3.87
C VAL A 43 -16.54 0.07 3.21
N GLU A 44 -17.36 -0.72 3.92
CA GLU A 44 -17.97 -1.94 3.38
C GLU A 44 -18.86 -1.66 2.16
N GLU A 45 -19.72 -0.61 2.25
CA GLU A 45 -20.55 -0.17 1.11
C GLU A 45 -19.67 0.17 -0.10
N PHE A 46 -18.62 0.96 0.12
CA PHE A 46 -17.70 1.36 -0.94
C PHE A 46 -17.01 0.17 -1.60
N PHE A 47 -16.49 -0.77 -0.82
CA PHE A 47 -15.83 -1.96 -1.37
C PHE A 47 -16.81 -2.89 -2.11
N LYS A 48 -18.08 -2.90 -1.72
CA LYS A 48 -19.13 -3.70 -2.35
C LYS A 48 -19.65 -3.10 -3.65
N THR A 49 -19.88 -1.77 -3.68
CA THR A 49 -20.61 -1.10 -4.76
C THR A 49 -19.74 -0.17 -5.62
N GLY A 50 -18.60 0.27 -5.10
CA GLY A 50 -17.74 1.29 -5.72
C GLY A 50 -18.20 2.72 -5.46
N ALA A 51 -19.24 2.89 -4.66
CA ALA A 51 -19.81 4.19 -4.30
C ALA A 51 -20.31 4.19 -2.87
N VAL A 52 -20.60 5.36 -2.32
CA VAL A 52 -21.31 5.52 -1.05
C VAL A 52 -22.56 6.35 -1.26
N SER A 53 -23.66 5.93 -0.64
CA SER A 53 -24.96 6.61 -0.79
C SER A 53 -25.02 7.94 -0.06
N GLN A 54 -24.34 8.05 1.06
CA GLN A 54 -24.26 9.27 1.87
C GLN A 54 -22.87 9.37 2.52
N PHE A 55 -22.13 10.42 2.19
CA PHE A 55 -20.84 10.69 2.77
C PHE A 55 -20.72 12.18 3.08
N SER A 56 -20.45 12.50 4.35
CA SER A 56 -20.27 13.86 4.84
C SER A 56 -18.84 14.16 5.30
N GLY A 57 -17.92 13.20 5.10
CA GLY A 57 -16.49 13.33 5.44
C GLY A 57 -15.68 14.08 4.37
N ASP A 58 -14.37 14.05 4.53
CA ASP A 58 -13.44 14.61 3.54
C ASP A 58 -13.48 13.79 2.24
N PRO A 59 -13.74 14.40 1.07
CA PRO A 59 -13.68 13.70 -0.21
C PRO A 59 -12.36 12.97 -0.46
N LYS A 60 -11.25 13.43 0.14
CA LYS A 60 -9.94 12.78 0.08
C LYS A 60 -9.99 11.35 0.66
N ASP A 61 -10.82 11.10 1.64
CA ASP A 61 -10.97 9.77 2.23
C ASP A 61 -11.55 8.76 1.23
N LEU A 62 -12.50 9.20 0.39
CA LEU A 62 -13.01 8.35 -0.69
C LEU A 62 -11.97 8.09 -1.78
N MET A 63 -11.11 9.08 -2.06
CA MET A 63 -9.99 8.89 -2.99
C MET A 63 -8.98 7.87 -2.46
N LEU A 64 -8.67 7.90 -1.16
CA LEU A 64 -7.81 6.92 -0.51
C LEU A 64 -8.43 5.51 -0.51
N LEU A 65 -9.73 5.39 -0.24
CA LEU A 65 -10.44 4.10 -0.34
C LEU A 65 -10.41 3.56 -1.79
N GLN A 66 -10.60 4.43 -2.78
CA GLN A 66 -10.48 4.05 -4.18
C GLN A 66 -9.05 3.61 -4.52
N GLY A 67 -8.05 4.34 -4.01
CA GLY A 67 -6.64 3.97 -4.15
C GLY A 67 -6.35 2.58 -3.59
N GLN A 68 -6.83 2.29 -2.38
CA GLN A 68 -6.66 0.96 -1.76
C GLN A 68 -7.35 -0.15 -2.56
N ARG A 69 -8.56 0.09 -3.05
CA ARG A 69 -9.29 -0.86 -3.90
C ARG A 69 -8.53 -1.14 -5.20
N ASN A 70 -8.09 -0.09 -5.89
CA ASN A 70 -7.32 -0.21 -7.14
C ASN A 70 -5.98 -0.91 -6.91
N CYS A 71 -5.31 -0.59 -5.80
CA CYS A 71 -4.04 -1.20 -5.42
C CYS A 71 -4.21 -2.71 -5.15
N TYR A 72 -5.29 -3.10 -4.46
CA TYR A 72 -5.61 -4.50 -4.27
C TYR A 72 -5.79 -5.22 -5.61
N GLU A 73 -6.53 -4.64 -6.56
CA GLU A 73 -6.75 -5.21 -7.90
C GLU A 73 -5.43 -5.36 -8.66
N TYR A 74 -4.55 -4.37 -8.56
CA TYR A 74 -3.22 -4.41 -9.17
C TYR A 74 -2.34 -5.50 -8.54
N LEU A 75 -2.24 -5.55 -7.22
CA LEU A 75 -1.41 -6.52 -6.50
C LEU A 75 -1.93 -7.96 -6.65
N ARG A 76 -3.24 -8.14 -6.72
CA ARG A 76 -3.87 -9.44 -6.96
C ARG A 76 -3.31 -10.15 -8.19
N GLU A 77 -3.17 -9.44 -9.30
CA GLU A 77 -2.59 -9.99 -10.54
C GLU A 77 -1.11 -10.37 -10.34
N ARG A 78 -0.35 -9.55 -9.60
CA ARG A 78 1.06 -9.78 -9.31
C ARG A 78 1.28 -11.00 -8.40
N VAL A 79 0.45 -11.15 -7.36
CA VAL A 79 0.47 -12.32 -6.47
C VAL A 79 0.21 -13.61 -7.26
N LEU A 80 -0.79 -13.60 -8.14
CA LEU A 80 -1.13 -14.77 -8.96
C LEU A 80 -0.07 -15.10 -10.00
N ALA A 81 0.60 -14.09 -10.56
CA ALA A 81 1.74 -14.25 -11.44
C ALA A 81 3.01 -14.70 -10.69
N ARG A 82 3.01 -14.58 -9.36
CA ARG A 82 4.19 -14.79 -8.50
C ARG A 82 5.34 -13.85 -8.85
N ASP A 83 4.99 -12.61 -9.18
CA ASP A 83 5.99 -11.59 -9.47
C ASP A 83 6.81 -11.29 -8.21
N ASP A 84 8.12 -11.14 -8.39
CA ASP A 84 9.01 -10.71 -7.32
C ASP A 84 8.74 -9.25 -6.94
N LEU A 85 9.10 -8.90 -5.70
CA LEU A 85 9.09 -7.51 -5.28
C LEU A 85 10.21 -6.76 -5.99
N GLU A 86 9.86 -5.71 -6.71
CA GLU A 86 10.79 -4.79 -7.37
C GLU A 86 10.52 -3.36 -6.91
N THR A 87 11.53 -2.49 -6.97
CA THR A 87 11.37 -1.06 -6.69
C THR A 87 10.28 -0.42 -7.56
N SER A 88 10.18 -0.82 -8.82
CA SER A 88 9.12 -0.39 -9.73
C SER A 88 7.71 -0.69 -9.22
N LEU A 89 7.52 -1.85 -8.60
CA LEU A 89 6.26 -2.24 -7.98
C LEU A 89 5.96 -1.36 -6.76
N VAL A 90 6.95 -1.05 -5.94
CA VAL A 90 6.80 -0.15 -4.78
C VAL A 90 6.32 1.24 -5.22
N LEU A 91 6.97 1.82 -6.24
CA LEU A 91 6.60 3.12 -6.80
C LEU A 91 5.18 3.12 -7.37
N GLU A 92 4.81 2.05 -8.08
CA GLU A 92 3.47 1.91 -8.67
C GLU A 92 2.40 1.72 -7.59
N VAL A 93 2.66 0.95 -6.53
CA VAL A 93 1.75 0.82 -5.38
C VAL A 93 1.51 2.19 -4.74
N HIS A 94 2.56 2.96 -4.48
CA HIS A 94 2.41 4.31 -3.96
C HIS A 94 1.62 5.21 -4.91
N ARG A 95 1.92 5.16 -6.22
CA ARG A 95 1.22 5.94 -7.25
C ARG A 95 -0.28 5.65 -7.26
N ILE A 96 -0.66 4.38 -7.20
CA ILE A 96 -2.06 3.95 -7.19
C ILE A 96 -2.76 4.37 -5.89
N LEU A 97 -2.14 4.11 -4.74
CA LEU A 97 -2.71 4.41 -3.42
C LEU A 97 -2.98 5.91 -3.23
N THR A 98 -2.06 6.75 -3.70
CA THR A 98 -2.12 8.20 -3.46
C THR A 98 -2.70 8.98 -4.64
N SER A 99 -3.17 8.28 -5.69
CA SER A 99 -3.79 8.92 -6.85
C SER A 99 -4.97 9.81 -6.45
N GLY A 100 -4.96 11.07 -6.90
CA GLY A 100 -5.97 12.07 -6.58
C GLY A 100 -5.85 12.71 -5.19
N THR A 101 -4.92 12.27 -4.34
CA THR A 101 -4.74 12.84 -3.00
C THR A 101 -3.70 13.96 -2.94
N TYR A 102 -2.82 14.04 -3.93
CA TYR A 102 -1.86 15.14 -4.09
C TYR A 102 -2.54 16.31 -4.79
N THR A 103 -2.74 17.38 -4.06
CA THR A 103 -3.38 18.60 -4.58
C THR A 103 -2.38 19.47 -5.33
N GLU A 104 -2.86 20.38 -6.17
CA GLU A 104 -1.99 21.36 -6.84
C GLU A 104 -1.12 22.18 -5.86
N PRO A 105 -1.65 22.70 -4.74
CA PRO A 105 -0.81 23.33 -3.72
C PRO A 105 0.27 22.43 -3.16
N PHE A 106 -0.03 21.15 -2.93
CA PHE A 106 0.96 20.19 -2.46
C PHE A 106 2.10 20.00 -3.48
N TYR A 107 1.75 19.84 -4.76
CA TYR A 107 2.73 19.74 -5.84
C TYR A 107 3.61 20.99 -5.97
N LEU A 108 3.00 22.19 -5.89
CA LEU A 108 3.73 23.46 -5.99
C LEU A 108 4.73 23.67 -4.85
N VAL A 109 4.45 23.11 -3.66
CA VAL A 109 5.34 23.22 -2.50
C VAL A 109 6.43 22.16 -2.52
N ASN A 110 6.08 20.89 -2.84
CA ASN A 110 6.99 19.75 -2.69
C ASN A 110 7.64 19.33 -4.02
N GLY A 111 7.01 19.61 -5.16
CA GLY A 111 7.51 19.23 -6.48
C GLY A 111 7.26 17.78 -6.87
N GLU A 112 6.71 16.94 -5.94
CA GLU A 112 6.50 15.52 -6.15
C GLU A 112 5.06 15.20 -6.59
N ARG A 113 4.93 14.12 -7.35
CA ARG A 113 3.67 13.47 -7.75
C ARG A 113 3.55 12.09 -7.10
N PRO A 114 2.36 11.48 -7.10
CA PRO A 114 2.22 10.07 -6.73
C PRO A 114 3.22 9.18 -7.47
N GLY A 115 4.03 8.42 -6.73
CA GLY A 115 5.09 7.58 -7.28
C GLY A 115 6.48 8.21 -7.33
N ASP A 116 6.61 9.52 -7.16
CA ASP A 116 7.90 10.20 -7.13
C ASP A 116 8.53 10.12 -5.73
N TYR A 117 9.85 9.98 -5.69
CA TYR A 117 10.60 10.08 -4.45
C TYR A 117 10.54 11.50 -3.87
N VAL A 118 10.65 11.58 -2.54
CA VAL A 118 10.81 12.86 -1.84
C VAL A 118 12.07 13.57 -2.31
N THR A 119 11.94 14.86 -2.65
CA THR A 119 13.06 15.70 -3.12
C THR A 119 13.49 16.75 -2.10
N ALA A 120 12.58 17.09 -1.18
CA ALA A 120 12.84 18.02 -0.09
C ALA A 120 13.63 17.36 1.06
N VAL A 121 14.08 18.17 2.04
CA VAL A 121 14.72 17.64 3.25
C VAL A 121 13.73 16.77 4.00
N ASN A 122 14.02 15.48 4.07
CA ASN A 122 13.25 14.52 4.83
C ASN A 122 13.70 14.59 6.29
N ALA A 123 12.85 15.14 7.16
CA ALA A 123 13.18 15.32 8.57
C ALA A 123 13.15 14.00 9.38
N VAL A 124 12.51 12.96 8.84
CA VAL A 124 12.27 11.68 9.55
C VAL A 124 12.90 10.47 8.88
N GLY A 125 13.31 10.56 7.60
CA GLY A 125 13.81 9.43 6.82
C GLY A 125 15.24 9.59 6.31
N ALA A 126 15.58 8.79 5.32
CA ALA A 126 16.85 8.88 4.61
C ALA A 126 16.99 10.24 3.91
N ALA A 127 18.22 10.70 3.69
CA ALA A 127 18.43 11.91 2.90
C ALA A 127 17.87 11.72 1.48
N ALA A 128 17.16 12.73 0.93
CA ALA A 128 16.47 12.62 -0.36
C ALA A 128 17.33 12.04 -1.49
N ARG A 129 18.62 12.42 -1.55
CA ARG A 129 19.59 11.90 -2.53
C ARG A 129 19.89 10.40 -2.40
N ASP A 130 19.63 9.82 -1.23
CA ASP A 130 19.96 8.42 -0.89
C ASP A 130 18.74 7.50 -0.91
N VAL A 131 17.53 8.07 -0.90
CA VAL A 131 16.25 7.34 -0.82
C VAL A 131 16.14 6.22 -1.85
N GLY A 132 16.40 6.50 -3.12
CA GLY A 132 16.31 5.49 -4.19
C GLY A 132 17.24 4.32 -3.93
N ARG A 133 18.51 4.59 -3.60
CA ARG A 133 19.51 3.55 -3.30
C ARG A 133 19.11 2.73 -2.06
N GLU A 134 18.65 3.37 -0.99
CA GLU A 134 18.24 2.68 0.23
C GLU A 134 17.01 1.80 -0.01
N LEU A 135 16.08 2.25 -0.85
CA LEU A 135 14.92 1.45 -1.23
C LEU A 135 15.31 0.26 -2.11
N ASP A 136 16.20 0.45 -3.11
CA ASP A 136 16.70 -0.63 -3.93
C ASP A 136 17.39 -1.71 -3.08
N HIS A 137 18.25 -1.31 -2.13
CA HIS A 137 18.88 -2.24 -1.19
C HIS A 137 17.85 -3.01 -0.36
N LEU A 138 16.82 -2.34 0.17
CA LEU A 138 15.76 -3.01 0.96
C LEU A 138 15.01 -4.03 0.10
N VAL A 139 14.68 -3.69 -1.13
CA VAL A 139 14.00 -4.60 -2.06
C VAL A 139 14.88 -5.80 -2.38
N GLU A 140 16.18 -5.61 -2.65
CA GLU A 140 17.14 -6.71 -2.88
C GLU A 140 17.27 -7.63 -1.67
N GLU A 141 17.35 -7.07 -0.44
CA GLU A 141 17.44 -7.84 0.80
C GLU A 141 16.25 -8.79 1.00
N VAL A 142 15.03 -8.33 0.66
CA VAL A 142 13.81 -9.11 0.91
C VAL A 142 13.39 -10.01 -0.25
N SER A 143 13.69 -9.63 -1.50
CA SER A 143 13.31 -10.42 -2.70
C SER A 143 14.04 -11.77 -2.77
N GLY A 144 15.24 -11.88 -2.22
CA GLY A 144 16.01 -13.12 -2.15
C GLY A 144 15.60 -14.08 -1.03
N TYR A 145 14.60 -13.73 -0.23
CA TYR A 145 14.26 -14.51 0.96
C TYR A 145 13.40 -15.73 0.62
N CYS A 146 13.94 -16.92 0.88
CA CYS A 146 13.30 -18.22 0.64
C CYS A 146 12.90 -18.98 1.92
N GLY A 147 12.92 -18.32 3.09
CA GLY A 147 12.69 -18.96 4.39
C GLY A 147 11.22 -19.07 4.78
N SER A 148 10.98 -19.70 5.94
CA SER A 148 9.64 -19.90 6.51
C SER A 148 9.13 -18.71 7.35
N GLU A 149 9.95 -17.69 7.56
CA GLU A 149 9.69 -16.59 8.50
C GLU A 149 9.11 -15.35 7.83
N LEU A 150 8.14 -15.54 6.91
CA LEU A 150 7.53 -14.47 6.12
C LEU A 150 6.99 -13.30 6.96
N LEU A 151 6.43 -13.57 8.13
CA LEU A 151 5.96 -12.52 9.05
C LEU A 151 7.10 -11.61 9.52
N GLN A 152 8.27 -12.19 9.80
CA GLN A 152 9.44 -11.42 10.24
C GLN A 152 9.98 -10.58 9.08
N VAL A 153 10.02 -11.14 7.87
CA VAL A 153 10.45 -10.41 6.67
C VAL A 153 9.49 -9.26 6.36
N ALA A 154 8.18 -9.50 6.42
CA ALA A 154 7.17 -8.46 6.21
C ALA A 154 7.30 -7.33 7.24
N ALA A 155 7.49 -7.67 8.53
CA ALA A 155 7.72 -6.71 9.59
C ALA A 155 9.04 -5.93 9.41
N TYR A 156 10.12 -6.63 9.07
CA TYR A 156 11.42 -6.03 8.77
C TYR A 156 11.31 -5.03 7.61
N PHE A 157 10.71 -5.47 6.50
CA PHE A 157 10.47 -4.61 5.34
C PHE A 157 9.72 -3.34 5.74
N HIS A 158 8.60 -3.48 6.47
CA HIS A 158 7.78 -2.34 6.87
C HIS A 158 8.55 -1.35 7.75
N CYS A 159 9.26 -1.85 8.78
CA CYS A 159 10.07 -1.00 9.64
C CYS A 159 11.19 -0.27 8.87
N ARG A 160 11.88 -0.96 7.97
CA ARG A 160 12.95 -0.37 7.15
C ARG A 160 12.39 0.65 6.17
N PHE A 161 11.26 0.32 5.54
CA PHE A 161 10.56 1.22 4.61
C PHE A 161 10.13 2.52 5.28
N GLU A 162 9.55 2.44 6.49
CA GLU A 162 9.21 3.61 7.29
C GLU A 162 10.43 4.45 7.67
N ASN A 163 11.58 3.81 7.96
CA ASN A 163 12.83 4.51 8.25
C ASN A 163 13.45 5.17 7.01
N ILE A 164 13.29 4.60 5.82
CA ILE A 164 13.70 5.24 4.56
C ILE A 164 12.82 6.43 4.25
N HIS A 165 11.51 6.29 4.46
CA HIS A 165 10.46 7.29 4.22
C HIS A 165 10.53 7.87 2.80
N PRO A 166 10.37 7.02 1.76
CA PRO A 166 10.73 7.40 0.39
C PRO A 166 9.86 8.46 -0.27
N PHE A 167 8.67 8.72 0.27
CA PHE A 167 7.68 9.61 -0.35
C PHE A 167 7.35 10.80 0.55
N ALA A 168 6.87 11.88 -0.04
CA ALA A 168 6.45 13.08 0.69
C ALA A 168 5.19 12.84 1.56
N ALA A 169 4.35 11.86 1.18
CA ALA A 169 3.17 11.44 1.95
C ALA A 169 2.79 10.00 1.57
N GLY A 170 1.99 9.31 2.41
CA GLY A 170 1.46 7.98 2.10
C GLY A 170 2.43 6.82 2.33
N ASN A 171 3.55 7.04 3.04
CA ASN A 171 4.52 5.99 3.34
C ASN A 171 3.88 4.86 4.16
N GLY A 172 3.17 5.19 5.25
CA GLY A 172 2.51 4.20 6.12
C GLY A 172 1.56 3.28 5.36
N ALA A 173 0.63 3.85 4.61
CA ALA A 173 -0.32 3.09 3.81
C ALA A 173 0.39 2.22 2.75
N THR A 174 1.43 2.75 2.09
CA THR A 174 2.22 2.01 1.10
C THR A 174 2.96 0.83 1.74
N GLY A 175 3.66 1.07 2.85
CA GLY A 175 4.40 0.04 3.57
C GLY A 175 3.48 -1.09 4.07
N ARG A 176 2.31 -0.75 4.63
CA ARG A 176 1.32 -1.75 5.09
C ARG A 176 0.69 -2.53 3.93
N MET A 177 0.44 -1.87 2.78
CA MET A 177 -0.06 -2.56 1.60
C MET A 177 0.97 -3.55 1.03
N LEU A 178 2.24 -3.16 0.97
CA LEU A 178 3.33 -4.04 0.54
C LEU A 178 3.59 -5.17 1.54
N MET A 179 3.44 -4.92 2.85
CA MET A 179 3.51 -5.98 3.85
C MET A 179 2.48 -7.08 3.58
N ASN A 180 1.26 -6.72 3.16
CA ASN A 180 0.24 -7.70 2.76
C ASN A 180 0.62 -8.44 1.47
N TYR A 181 1.43 -7.84 0.60
CA TYR A 181 1.91 -8.51 -0.61
C TYR A 181 2.84 -9.68 -0.31
N PHE A 182 3.64 -9.59 0.78
CA PHE A 182 4.50 -10.68 1.23
C PHE A 182 3.73 -11.85 1.87
N LEU A 183 2.59 -11.58 2.49
CA LEU A 183 1.84 -12.55 3.28
C LEU A 183 0.78 -13.29 2.48
#